data_01cf5dbf27669bc314df6f2fb7e15401
#
_entry.id   01cf5dbf27669bc314df6f2fb7e15401
#
_cell.length_a   1.000
_cell.length_b   1.000
_cell.length_c   1.000
_cell.angle_alpha   90.00
_cell.angle_beta   90.00
_cell.angle_gamma   90.00
#
_symmetry.space_group_name_H-M   'P 1'
#
loop_
_entity.id
_entity.type
_entity.pdbx_description
1 polymer ?
#
loop_
_entity_poly.entity_id
_entity_poly.type
_entity_poly.pdbx_seq_one_letter_code
_entity_poly.pdbx_strand_id
1 'polypeptide(L)'
;MEKEHIRAVVIIEMLGKPKEHIEKTIRQYVDKIKTEDDLVVLRSDFSETKEQGEFFSTFVELEIIVKGLKRLVGFCFDYMPSSIDIVKPEELMMKAADINGFTNDMLAKMHMVDMTLKKKINENDFLKLNLNKALKNIILLVAKVQPMSMENLAKVTGIHEREINLILNGMLKEGKIKKEGELFTLA
;
A
#
# COMPACT_ATOMS: atom_id res chain seq x y z
N MET A 1 15.75 -16.32 -34.80
CA MET A 1 15.85 -14.87 -34.59
C MET A 1 16.55 -14.65 -33.26
N GLU A 2 17.71 -14.03 -33.28
CA GLU A 2 18.38 -13.62 -32.05
C GLU A 2 17.46 -12.69 -31.25
N LYS A 3 17.35 -12.93 -29.97
CA LYS A 3 16.58 -12.05 -29.08
C LYS A 3 17.34 -10.73 -29.00
N GLU A 4 16.74 -9.68 -29.55
CA GLU A 4 17.32 -8.35 -29.55
C GLU A 4 17.50 -7.84 -28.12
N HIS A 5 18.66 -7.28 -27.82
CA HIS A 5 18.93 -6.69 -26.52
C HIS A 5 18.27 -5.30 -26.45
N ILE A 6 17.51 -5.08 -25.42
CA ILE A 6 16.84 -3.80 -25.17
C ILE A 6 17.58 -3.08 -24.05
N ARG A 7 18.04 -1.87 -24.33
CA ARG A 7 18.61 -0.95 -23.33
C ARG A 7 17.56 0.04 -22.91
N ALA A 8 17.29 0.12 -21.62
CA ALA A 8 16.27 0.99 -21.05
C ALA A 8 16.79 1.70 -19.81
N VAL A 9 16.25 2.89 -19.56
CA VAL A 9 16.38 3.62 -18.29
C VAL A 9 15.08 3.46 -17.52
N VAL A 10 15.18 3.05 -16.26
CA VAL A 10 14.02 2.82 -15.40
C VAL A 10 14.19 3.57 -14.08
N ILE A 11 13.11 4.09 -13.53
CA ILE A 11 13.07 4.74 -12.23
C ILE A 11 12.28 3.87 -11.27
N ILE A 12 12.90 3.52 -10.14
CA ILE A 12 12.25 2.82 -9.04
C ILE A 12 12.17 3.77 -7.86
N GLU A 13 10.96 4.02 -7.38
CA GLU A 13 10.69 4.92 -6.26
C GLU A 13 10.31 4.14 -5.01
N MET A 14 10.69 4.67 -3.85
CA MET A 14 10.23 4.19 -2.54
C MET A 14 9.74 5.34 -1.68
N LEU A 15 8.59 5.12 -1.06
CA LEU A 15 7.98 6.00 -0.07
C LEU A 15 7.79 5.22 1.23
N GLY A 16 8.18 5.78 2.36
CA GLY A 16 8.01 5.10 3.65
C GLY A 16 8.69 5.81 4.80
N LYS A 17 8.70 5.16 5.97
CA LYS A 17 9.40 5.61 7.18
C LYS A 17 9.90 4.42 8.01
N PRO A 18 11.00 4.55 8.76
CA PRO A 18 11.87 5.73 8.83
C PRO A 18 12.80 5.87 7.60
N LYS A 19 13.50 7.00 7.50
CA LYS A 19 14.41 7.35 6.40
C LYS A 19 15.44 6.26 6.12
N GLU A 20 16.13 5.82 7.15
CA GLU A 20 17.20 4.80 7.06
C GLU A 20 16.67 3.46 6.51
N HIS A 21 15.40 3.16 6.81
CA HIS A 21 14.77 1.93 6.33
C HIS A 21 14.59 1.96 4.81
N ILE A 22 14.05 3.05 4.26
CA ILE A 22 13.84 3.14 2.80
C ILE A 22 15.16 3.23 2.03
N GLU A 23 16.17 3.92 2.57
CA GLU A 23 17.50 3.99 1.96
C GLU A 23 18.18 2.61 1.90
N LYS A 24 18.05 1.84 2.96
CA LYS A 24 18.56 0.46 2.99
C LYS A 24 17.78 -0.44 2.03
N THR A 25 16.45 -0.33 2.05
CA THR A 25 15.57 -1.19 1.26
C THR A 25 15.76 -0.96 -0.23
N ILE A 26 15.87 0.29 -0.70
CA ILE A 26 16.08 0.56 -2.13
C ILE A 26 17.43 0.01 -2.61
N ARG A 27 18.49 0.05 -1.80
CA ARG A 27 19.79 -0.55 -2.13
C ARG A 27 19.70 -2.07 -2.23
N GLN A 28 19.06 -2.73 -1.25
CA GLN A 28 18.83 -4.18 -1.29
C GLN A 28 17.99 -4.58 -2.51
N TYR A 29 17.05 -3.74 -2.91
CA TYR A 29 16.23 -3.98 -4.08
C TYR A 29 17.06 -3.94 -5.37
N VAL A 30 17.95 -2.95 -5.50
CA VAL A 30 18.89 -2.87 -6.62
C VAL A 30 19.88 -4.03 -6.62
N ASP A 31 20.38 -4.43 -5.44
CA ASP A 31 21.29 -5.57 -5.34
C ASP A 31 20.60 -6.87 -5.79
N LYS A 32 19.33 -7.05 -5.44
CA LYS A 32 18.52 -8.17 -5.95
C LYS A 32 18.37 -8.13 -7.46
N ILE A 33 18.10 -6.96 -8.06
CA ILE A 33 17.99 -6.80 -9.51
C ILE A 33 19.31 -7.20 -10.20
N LYS A 34 20.46 -6.84 -9.61
CA LYS A 34 21.78 -7.20 -10.14
C LYS A 34 22.08 -8.69 -10.13
N THR A 35 21.34 -9.50 -9.36
CA THR A 35 21.51 -10.97 -9.32
C THR A 35 20.67 -11.71 -10.36
N GLU A 36 19.87 -11.02 -11.16
CA GLU A 36 19.05 -11.63 -12.21
C GLU A 36 19.88 -12.07 -13.41
N ASP A 37 19.74 -13.32 -13.83
CA ASP A 37 20.59 -13.92 -14.89
C ASP A 37 20.37 -13.30 -16.29
N ASP A 38 19.14 -12.83 -16.58
CA ASP A 38 18.73 -12.32 -17.89
C ASP A 38 18.68 -10.78 -17.97
N LEU A 39 19.35 -10.09 -17.02
CA LEU A 39 19.37 -8.64 -16.91
C LEU A 39 20.76 -8.16 -16.52
N VAL A 40 21.22 -7.09 -17.16
CA VAL A 40 22.47 -6.41 -16.81
C VAL A 40 22.17 -4.99 -16.38
N VAL A 41 22.58 -4.60 -15.19
CA VAL A 41 22.54 -3.20 -14.73
C VAL A 41 23.84 -2.52 -15.11
N LEU A 42 23.77 -1.53 -16.01
CA LEU A 42 24.93 -0.76 -16.46
C LEU A 42 25.27 0.37 -15.49
N ARG A 43 24.25 1.05 -14.96
CA ARG A 43 24.38 2.21 -14.08
C ARG A 43 23.28 2.20 -13.05
N SER A 44 23.56 2.72 -11.87
CA SER A 44 22.59 2.89 -10.78
C SER A 44 22.88 4.20 -10.04
N ASP A 45 22.01 5.19 -10.22
CA ASP A 45 22.12 6.51 -9.63
C ASP A 45 21.02 6.70 -8.59
N PHE A 46 21.42 6.79 -7.32
CA PHE A 46 20.50 6.97 -6.20
C PHE A 46 20.27 8.46 -5.95
N SER A 47 19.01 8.84 -5.80
CA SER A 47 18.65 10.19 -5.38
C SER A 47 18.90 10.40 -3.88
N GLU A 48 19.02 11.66 -3.49
CA GLU A 48 18.90 12.02 -2.08
C GLU A 48 17.49 11.78 -1.57
N THR A 49 17.38 11.28 -0.34
CA THR A 49 16.09 11.05 0.32
C THR A 49 15.48 12.37 0.77
N LYS A 50 14.26 12.67 0.33
CA LYS A 50 13.51 13.89 0.63
C LYS A 50 12.34 13.60 1.57
N GLU A 51 12.02 14.58 2.41
CA GLU A 51 10.78 14.54 3.22
C GLU A 51 9.56 14.83 2.35
N GLN A 52 8.51 14.03 2.54
CA GLN A 52 7.23 14.17 1.85
C GLN A 52 6.09 13.97 2.87
N GLY A 53 5.69 15.05 3.53
CA GLY A 53 4.73 15.01 4.63
C GLY A 53 5.26 14.22 5.82
N GLU A 54 4.53 13.15 6.21
CA GLU A 54 4.97 12.25 7.30
C GLU A 54 5.93 11.13 6.84
N PHE A 55 6.25 11.08 5.57
CA PHE A 55 7.06 10.04 4.95
C PHE A 55 8.34 10.60 4.37
N PHE A 56 9.22 9.70 3.97
CA PHE A 56 10.41 9.98 3.21
C PHE A 56 10.28 9.33 1.84
N SER A 57 10.78 10.02 0.81
CA SER A 57 10.78 9.55 -0.58
C SER A 57 12.21 9.49 -1.09
N THR A 58 12.55 8.43 -1.80
CA THR A 58 13.81 8.27 -2.53
C THR A 58 13.56 7.50 -3.82
N PHE A 59 14.42 7.66 -4.81
CA PHE A 59 14.38 6.87 -6.03
C PHE A 59 15.78 6.47 -6.49
N VAL A 60 15.84 5.49 -7.35
CA VAL A 60 17.03 5.09 -8.09
C VAL A 60 16.72 5.08 -9.57
N GLU A 61 17.60 5.68 -10.37
CA GLU A 61 17.62 5.55 -11.81
C GLU A 61 18.56 4.41 -12.18
N LEU A 62 18.04 3.41 -12.88
CA LEU A 62 18.81 2.26 -13.35
C LEU A 62 18.86 2.29 -14.87
N GLU A 63 20.05 2.13 -15.42
CA GLU A 63 20.22 1.81 -16.81
C GLU A 63 20.43 0.30 -16.97
N ILE A 64 19.52 -0.36 -17.68
CA ILE A 64 19.48 -1.82 -17.77
C ILE A 64 19.55 -2.29 -19.22
N ILE A 65 20.12 -3.49 -19.42
CA ILE A 65 20.02 -4.26 -20.66
C ILE A 65 19.26 -5.55 -20.36
N VAL A 66 18.22 -5.82 -21.13
CA VAL A 66 17.44 -7.06 -21.04
C VAL A 66 17.35 -7.77 -22.39
N LYS A 67 17.18 -9.09 -22.36
CA LYS A 67 17.10 -9.92 -23.56
C LYS A 67 15.68 -10.08 -24.05
N GLY A 68 15.27 -9.16 -24.94
CA GLY A 68 13.95 -9.16 -25.58
C GLY A 68 12.84 -8.54 -24.75
N LEU A 69 11.77 -8.17 -25.43
CA LEU A 69 10.65 -7.43 -24.86
C LEU A 69 9.92 -8.19 -23.73
N LYS A 70 9.78 -9.51 -23.85
CA LYS A 70 9.14 -10.33 -22.81
C LYS A 70 9.84 -10.18 -21.46
N ARG A 71 11.18 -10.13 -21.46
CA ARG A 71 11.95 -9.94 -20.22
C ARG A 71 11.78 -8.52 -19.66
N LEU A 72 11.75 -7.50 -20.53
CA LEU A 72 11.49 -6.12 -20.13
C LEU A 72 10.14 -5.98 -19.46
N VAL A 73 9.11 -6.55 -20.07
CA VAL A 73 7.75 -6.56 -19.51
C VAL A 73 7.70 -7.31 -18.17
N GLY A 74 8.36 -8.48 -18.09
CA GLY A 74 8.49 -9.21 -16.83
C GLY A 74 9.12 -8.36 -15.73
N PHE A 75 10.22 -7.66 -16.06
CA PHE A 75 10.87 -6.72 -15.15
C PHE A 75 9.90 -5.63 -14.63
N CYS A 76 9.11 -5.03 -15.53
CA CYS A 76 8.12 -4.02 -15.15
C CYS A 76 7.08 -4.58 -14.16
N PHE A 77 6.67 -5.83 -14.33
CA PHE A 77 5.74 -6.47 -13.43
C PHE A 77 6.34 -6.89 -12.08
N ASP A 78 7.59 -7.31 -12.08
CA ASP A 78 8.25 -7.84 -10.88
C ASP A 78 8.78 -6.72 -9.98
N TYR A 79 9.23 -5.62 -10.59
CA TYR A 79 9.88 -4.50 -9.92
C TYR A 79 9.05 -3.21 -9.90
N MET A 80 7.98 -3.12 -10.69
CA MET A 80 7.02 -2.01 -10.73
C MET A 80 7.69 -0.63 -10.78
N PRO A 81 8.59 -0.37 -11.77
CA PRO A 81 9.20 0.94 -11.89
C PRO A 81 8.15 2.03 -12.10
N SER A 82 8.42 3.25 -11.63
CA SER A 82 7.55 4.40 -11.84
C SER A 82 7.62 4.94 -13.26
N SER A 83 8.74 4.73 -13.95
CA SER A 83 8.90 5.01 -15.38
C SER A 83 9.85 4.05 -16.06
N ILE A 84 9.72 3.94 -17.37
CA ILE A 84 10.62 3.21 -18.24
C ILE A 84 10.76 3.92 -19.57
N ASP A 85 12.01 4.16 -19.99
CA ASP A 85 12.37 4.75 -21.26
C ASP A 85 13.29 3.80 -22.02
N ILE A 86 12.85 3.34 -23.21
CA ILE A 86 13.66 2.48 -24.07
C ILE A 86 14.64 3.34 -24.86
N VAL A 87 15.93 3.17 -24.59
CA VAL A 87 17.02 3.93 -25.23
C VAL A 87 17.44 3.30 -26.55
N LYS A 88 17.44 1.96 -26.60
CA LYS A 88 17.75 1.18 -27.80
C LYS A 88 16.99 -0.14 -27.79
N PRO A 89 16.55 -0.62 -28.98
CA PRO A 89 16.58 0.02 -30.27
C PRO A 89 15.55 1.17 -30.40
N GLU A 90 15.66 2.00 -31.42
CA GLU A 90 14.68 3.08 -31.70
C GLU A 90 13.33 2.53 -32.20
N GLU A 91 13.35 1.36 -32.84
CA GLU A 91 12.14 0.68 -33.32
C GLU A 91 12.10 -0.75 -32.77
N LEU A 92 10.94 -1.15 -32.25
CA LEU A 92 10.67 -2.51 -31.80
C LEU A 92 9.61 -3.16 -32.70
N MET A 93 10.00 -4.22 -33.39
CA MET A 93 9.05 -5.04 -34.14
C MET A 93 8.45 -6.12 -33.25
N MET A 94 7.12 -6.08 -33.09
CA MET A 94 6.36 -7.04 -32.30
C MET A 94 5.46 -7.91 -33.20
N LYS A 95 5.41 -9.21 -32.91
CA LYS A 95 4.40 -10.09 -33.50
C LYS A 95 3.08 -9.93 -32.73
N ALA A 96 1.95 -10.07 -33.43
CA ALA A 96 0.62 -10.05 -32.78
C ALA A 96 0.53 -11.05 -31.62
N ALA A 97 1.18 -12.21 -31.70
CA ALA A 97 1.23 -13.20 -30.63
C ALA A 97 1.94 -12.67 -29.36
N ASP A 98 2.99 -11.85 -29.50
CA ASP A 98 3.72 -11.26 -28.38
C ASP A 98 2.88 -10.17 -27.71
N ILE A 99 2.16 -9.34 -28.51
CA ILE A 99 1.21 -8.34 -28.02
C ILE A 99 0.08 -9.01 -27.25
N ASN A 100 -0.50 -10.09 -27.81
CA ASN A 100 -1.57 -10.84 -27.14
C ASN A 100 -1.08 -11.44 -25.81
N GLY A 101 0.12 -12.05 -25.78
CA GLY A 101 0.72 -12.57 -24.55
C GLY A 101 0.87 -11.49 -23.50
N PHE A 102 1.50 -10.37 -23.86
CA PHE A 102 1.67 -9.22 -22.96
C PHE A 102 0.35 -8.68 -22.42
N THR A 103 -0.65 -8.47 -23.30
CA THR A 103 -1.94 -7.94 -22.92
C THR A 103 -2.67 -8.88 -21.96
N ASN A 104 -2.64 -10.19 -22.23
CA ASN A 104 -3.26 -11.18 -21.35
C ASN A 104 -2.57 -11.25 -19.97
N ASP A 105 -1.24 -11.21 -19.93
CA ASP A 105 -0.48 -11.19 -18.67
C ASP A 105 -0.79 -9.93 -17.86
N MET A 106 -0.90 -8.78 -18.51
CA MET A 106 -1.30 -7.52 -17.88
C MET A 106 -2.72 -7.61 -17.30
N LEU A 107 -3.69 -8.09 -18.09
CA LEU A 107 -5.06 -8.27 -17.64
C LEU A 107 -5.15 -9.23 -16.44
N ALA A 108 -4.44 -10.35 -16.49
CA ALA A 108 -4.40 -11.31 -15.38
C ALA A 108 -3.86 -10.66 -14.09
N LYS A 109 -2.78 -9.88 -14.18
CA LYS A 109 -2.23 -9.15 -13.02
C LYS A 109 -3.18 -8.07 -12.51
N MET A 110 -3.82 -7.32 -13.39
CA MET A 110 -4.85 -6.32 -12.98
C MET A 110 -6.01 -6.98 -12.25
N HIS A 111 -6.51 -8.13 -12.74
CA HIS A 111 -7.54 -8.89 -12.04
C HIS A 111 -7.09 -9.37 -10.66
N MET A 112 -5.85 -9.84 -10.53
CA MET A 112 -5.30 -10.26 -9.23
C MET A 112 -5.22 -9.08 -8.24
N VAL A 113 -4.80 -7.91 -8.69
CA VAL A 113 -4.76 -6.68 -7.87
C VAL A 113 -6.17 -6.28 -7.45
N ASP A 114 -7.14 -6.26 -8.36
CA ASP A 114 -8.55 -5.94 -8.05
C ASP A 114 -9.15 -6.91 -7.03
N MET A 115 -8.93 -8.22 -7.20
CA MET A 115 -9.38 -9.23 -6.23
C MET A 115 -8.74 -9.02 -4.85
N THR A 116 -7.43 -8.75 -4.81
CA THR A 116 -6.71 -8.49 -3.56
C THR A 116 -7.22 -7.23 -2.87
N LEU A 117 -7.43 -6.16 -3.63
CA LEU A 117 -7.99 -4.91 -3.13
C LEU A 117 -9.40 -5.13 -2.52
N LYS A 118 -10.29 -5.81 -3.26
CA LYS A 118 -11.65 -6.15 -2.78
C LYS A 118 -11.59 -6.98 -1.50
N LYS A 119 -10.71 -7.97 -1.44
CA LYS A 119 -10.50 -8.77 -0.22
C LYS A 119 -10.06 -7.88 0.95
N LYS A 120 -9.09 -6.97 0.74
CA LYS A 120 -8.60 -6.06 1.79
C LYS A 120 -9.66 -5.05 2.25
N ILE A 121 -10.49 -4.55 1.34
CA ILE A 121 -11.64 -3.70 1.69
C ILE A 121 -12.62 -4.47 2.59
N ASN A 122 -13.02 -5.68 2.19
CA ASN A 122 -13.95 -6.51 2.97
C ASN A 122 -13.36 -6.86 4.35
N GLU A 123 -12.09 -7.24 4.44
CA GLU A 123 -11.39 -7.49 5.71
C GLU A 123 -11.40 -6.25 6.61
N ASN A 124 -11.13 -5.07 6.06
CA ASN A 124 -11.14 -3.81 6.79
C ASN A 124 -12.54 -3.46 7.31
N ASP A 125 -13.58 -3.63 6.48
CA ASP A 125 -14.96 -3.37 6.89
C ASP A 125 -15.40 -4.33 7.99
N PHE A 126 -15.04 -5.61 7.89
CA PHE A 126 -15.29 -6.59 8.92
C PHE A 126 -14.57 -6.24 10.24
N LEU A 127 -13.31 -5.82 10.18
CA LEU A 127 -12.56 -5.39 11.36
C LEU A 127 -13.19 -4.15 12.02
N LYS A 128 -13.61 -3.16 11.22
CA LYS A 128 -14.32 -1.97 11.71
C LYS A 128 -15.64 -2.33 12.40
N LEU A 129 -16.43 -3.24 11.82
CA LEU A 129 -17.68 -3.71 12.42
C LEU A 129 -17.42 -4.41 13.77
N ASN A 130 -16.43 -5.28 13.82
CA ASN A 130 -16.08 -5.99 15.05
C ASN A 130 -15.53 -5.03 16.13
N LEU A 131 -14.68 -4.09 15.75
CA LEU A 131 -14.18 -3.05 16.65
C LEU A 131 -15.35 -2.24 17.24
N ASN A 132 -16.25 -1.76 16.38
CA ASN A 132 -17.44 -1.03 16.84
C ASN A 132 -18.31 -1.83 17.81
N LYS A 133 -18.52 -3.13 17.54
CA LYS A 133 -19.25 -4.00 18.49
C LYS A 133 -18.52 -4.15 19.81
N ALA A 134 -17.21 -4.40 19.78
CA ALA A 134 -16.41 -4.54 20.98
C ALA A 134 -16.45 -3.26 21.83
N LEU A 135 -16.31 -2.08 21.20
CA LEU A 135 -16.39 -0.79 21.86
C LEU A 135 -17.75 -0.52 22.48
N LYS A 136 -18.83 -0.77 21.76
CA LYS A 136 -20.20 -0.68 22.30
C LYS A 136 -20.35 -1.59 23.53
N ASN A 137 -19.85 -2.80 23.50
CA ASN A 137 -19.90 -3.74 24.62
C ASN A 137 -19.09 -3.23 25.83
N ILE A 138 -17.88 -2.69 25.61
CA ILE A 138 -17.06 -2.09 26.69
C ILE A 138 -17.81 -0.92 27.32
N ILE A 139 -18.36 -0.01 26.50
CA ILE A 139 -19.14 1.15 26.99
C ILE A 139 -20.34 0.68 27.83
N LEU A 140 -21.09 -0.34 27.38
CA LEU A 140 -22.21 -0.89 28.13
C LEU A 140 -21.78 -1.52 29.46
N LEU A 141 -20.68 -2.28 29.48
CA LEU A 141 -20.15 -2.88 30.72
C LEU A 141 -19.74 -1.81 31.71
N VAL A 142 -19.06 -0.76 31.27
CA VAL A 142 -18.61 0.34 32.11
C VAL A 142 -19.80 1.16 32.61
N ALA A 143 -20.75 1.53 31.73
CA ALA A 143 -21.96 2.28 32.10
C ALA A 143 -22.88 1.52 33.05
N LYS A 144 -22.78 0.16 33.09
CA LYS A 144 -23.49 -0.66 34.05
C LYS A 144 -22.93 -0.56 35.47
N VAL A 145 -21.61 -0.31 35.58
CA VAL A 145 -20.94 -0.22 36.88
C VAL A 145 -21.09 1.18 37.49
N GLN A 146 -20.88 2.22 36.66
CA GLN A 146 -21.02 3.62 37.13
C GLN A 146 -21.21 4.57 35.95
N PRO A 147 -21.91 5.72 36.17
CA PRO A 147 -21.99 6.78 35.16
C PRO A 147 -20.59 7.30 34.78
N MET A 148 -20.33 7.52 33.49
CA MET A 148 -19.04 8.02 33.03
C MET A 148 -19.18 9.18 32.06
N SER A 149 -18.24 10.12 32.17
CA SER A 149 -18.09 11.20 31.18
C SER A 149 -17.45 10.67 29.89
N MET A 150 -17.60 11.43 28.80
CA MET A 150 -16.97 11.11 27.50
C MET A 150 -15.43 10.99 27.63
N GLU A 151 -14.81 11.90 28.39
CA GLU A 151 -13.37 11.89 28.63
C GLU A 151 -12.90 10.60 29.33
N ASN A 152 -13.63 10.15 30.36
CA ASN A 152 -13.31 8.93 31.08
C ASN A 152 -13.54 7.69 30.19
N LEU A 153 -14.59 7.67 29.37
CA LEU A 153 -14.81 6.61 28.38
C LEU A 153 -13.69 6.56 27.35
N ALA A 154 -13.19 7.71 26.89
CA ALA A 154 -12.04 7.79 26.00
C ALA A 154 -10.79 7.21 26.64
N LYS A 155 -10.51 7.53 27.91
CA LYS A 155 -9.37 6.98 28.66
C LYS A 155 -9.47 5.47 28.85
N VAL A 156 -10.63 4.95 29.21
CA VAL A 156 -10.85 3.52 29.45
C VAL A 156 -10.77 2.69 28.16
N THR A 157 -11.28 3.23 27.07
CA THR A 157 -11.30 2.52 25.78
C THR A 157 -10.02 2.72 24.97
N GLY A 158 -9.20 3.72 25.31
CA GLY A 158 -8.01 4.10 24.56
C GLY A 158 -8.31 4.74 23.21
N ILE A 159 -9.55 5.22 23.00
CA ILE A 159 -10.01 5.77 21.72
C ILE A 159 -10.15 7.28 21.82
N HIS A 160 -9.85 7.96 20.71
CA HIS A 160 -9.97 9.41 20.63
C HIS A 160 -11.42 9.86 20.88
N GLU A 161 -11.61 10.95 21.64
CA GLU A 161 -12.92 11.52 21.99
C GLU A 161 -13.83 11.73 20.77
N ARG A 162 -13.26 12.13 19.63
CA ARG A 162 -14.01 12.33 18.38
C ARG A 162 -14.71 11.04 17.92
N GLU A 163 -14.03 9.91 18.02
CA GLU A 163 -14.56 8.60 17.61
C GLU A 163 -15.54 8.05 18.64
N ILE A 164 -15.24 8.21 19.93
CA ILE A 164 -16.15 7.85 21.02
C ILE A 164 -17.46 8.61 20.89
N ASN A 165 -17.43 9.90 20.60
CA ASN A 165 -18.64 10.71 20.44
C ASN A 165 -19.56 10.15 19.34
N LEU A 166 -19.01 9.69 18.23
CA LEU A 166 -19.79 9.04 17.16
C LEU A 166 -20.47 7.75 17.66
N ILE A 167 -19.75 6.93 18.42
CA ILE A 167 -20.27 5.68 18.97
C ILE A 167 -21.38 5.97 20.00
N LEU A 168 -21.15 6.91 20.93
CA LEU A 168 -22.13 7.29 21.96
C LEU A 168 -23.40 7.84 21.32
N ASN A 169 -23.29 8.71 20.32
CA ASN A 169 -24.45 9.23 19.60
C ASN A 169 -25.25 8.12 18.91
N GLY A 170 -24.56 7.12 18.35
CA GLY A 170 -25.20 5.92 17.81
C GLY A 170 -25.94 5.12 18.87
N MET A 171 -25.31 4.90 20.04
CA MET A 171 -25.88 4.14 21.14
C MET A 171 -27.06 4.86 21.82
N LEU A 172 -27.03 6.21 21.89
CA LEU A 172 -28.16 7.02 22.33
C LEU A 172 -29.38 6.85 21.40
N LYS A 173 -29.14 6.90 20.08
CA LYS A 173 -30.21 6.66 19.09
C LYS A 173 -30.79 5.25 19.16
N GLU A 174 -29.94 4.27 19.48
CA GLU A 174 -30.35 2.86 19.66
C GLU A 174 -31.05 2.63 21.01
N GLY A 175 -31.15 3.62 21.89
CA GLY A 175 -31.75 3.52 23.22
C GLY A 175 -30.99 2.60 24.18
N LYS A 176 -29.68 2.38 23.94
CA LYS A 176 -28.85 1.51 24.79
C LYS A 176 -28.23 2.22 25.97
N ILE A 177 -28.04 3.53 25.85
CA ILE A 177 -27.52 4.39 26.88
C ILE A 177 -28.36 5.66 26.98
N LYS A 178 -28.30 6.33 28.13
CA LYS A 178 -28.91 7.66 28.39
C LYS A 178 -27.81 8.67 28.69
N LYS A 179 -28.07 9.92 28.42
CA LYS A 179 -27.21 11.03 28.81
C LYS A 179 -27.89 11.84 29.92
N GLU A 180 -27.26 11.91 31.08
CA GLU A 180 -27.71 12.68 32.22
C GLU A 180 -26.63 13.75 32.54
N GLY A 181 -26.88 14.98 32.09
CA GLY A 181 -25.87 16.05 32.14
C GLY A 181 -24.69 15.70 31.19
N GLU A 182 -23.49 15.56 31.74
CA GLU A 182 -22.29 15.15 31.00
C GLU A 182 -21.97 13.65 31.14
N LEU A 183 -22.78 12.92 31.88
CA LEU A 183 -22.56 11.51 32.15
C LEU A 183 -23.43 10.61 31.26
N PHE A 184 -22.89 9.50 30.89
CA PHE A 184 -23.56 8.42 30.15
C PHE A 184 -23.82 7.24 31.09
N THR A 185 -25.07 6.79 31.09
CA THR A 185 -25.55 5.67 31.91
C THR A 185 -26.26 4.64 31.04
N LEU A 186 -26.46 3.43 31.55
CA LEU A 186 -27.29 2.44 30.89
C LEU A 186 -28.75 2.96 30.79
N ALA A 187 -29.42 2.69 29.66
CA ALA A 187 -30.81 3.09 29.46
C ALA A 187 -31.78 2.24 30.27
#